data_3cb3389d67be5aaa3885695d177f8635
#
_entry.id   3cb3389d67be5aaa3885695d177f8635
#
_cell.length_a   1.000
_cell.length_b   1.000
_cell.length_c   1.000
_cell.angle_alpha   90.00
_cell.angle_beta   90.00
_cell.angle_gamma   90.00
#
_symmetry.space_group_name_H-M   'P 1'
#
loop_
_entity.id
_entity.type
_entity.pdbx_description
1 polymer ?
#
loop_
_entity_poly.entity_id
_entity_poly.type
_entity_poly.pdbx_seq_one_letter_code
_entity_poly.pdbx_strand_id
1 'polypeptide(L)'
;MGFDTEVAPIEGPAPRFFHRLFFWFFLATIAMVLPEVVTLNDPIPWASAMGWQLGYPIYGLHILALAGLMFRKPIGGFAVLLAYGGLFGLYEGYMIKQLWNPNWGTEQAWGTIGGVQPLHTVMLVFWLHPLMAYILPLLLTERLMVRPGKLSHRFPSIFQSKRGTRFLLFGTAVYCALSIGSKLSSPSEMEIPLTSIAVLSALGLIWRLPLRGGRFRLEELLPQGRSLAVIWVLLFISYLFYGSTLRREAMPTELV
;
A
#
# COMPACT_ATOMS: atom_id res chain seq x y z
N MET A 1 24.59 -14.37 14.04
CA MET A 1 25.42 -13.25 13.57
C MET A 1 24.57 -12.00 13.68
N GLY A 2 24.82 -11.20 14.73
CA GLY A 2 24.11 -9.95 14.97
C GLY A 2 24.60 -8.86 14.03
N PHE A 3 23.75 -8.43 13.13
CA PHE A 3 23.96 -7.23 12.33
C PHE A 3 23.30 -6.04 13.06
N ASP A 4 23.77 -5.72 14.24
CA ASP A 4 23.53 -4.42 14.84
C ASP A 4 24.51 -3.40 14.23
N THR A 5 24.31 -3.09 12.96
CA THR A 5 24.89 -1.87 12.42
C THR A 5 24.13 -0.71 13.06
N GLU A 6 24.72 -0.19 14.11
CA GLU A 6 24.28 1.04 14.77
C GLU A 6 24.23 2.15 13.71
N VAL A 7 23.04 2.45 13.27
CA VAL A 7 22.83 3.51 12.28
C VAL A 7 23.10 4.83 13.02
N ALA A 8 24.14 5.53 12.62
CA ALA A 8 24.57 6.78 13.25
C ALA A 8 23.41 7.72 13.62
N PRO A 9 23.48 8.37 14.79
CA PRO A 9 22.45 9.31 15.23
C PRO A 9 22.19 10.39 14.18
N ILE A 10 20.94 10.80 14.07
CA ILE A 10 20.54 11.82 13.09
C ILE A 10 20.81 13.18 13.72
N GLU A 11 21.83 13.87 13.24
CA GLU A 11 22.02 15.29 13.52
C GLU A 11 21.07 16.09 12.61
N GLY A 12 19.89 16.42 13.12
CA GLY A 12 18.92 17.24 12.39
C GLY A 12 17.62 17.45 13.16
N PRO A 13 16.86 18.50 12.86
CA PRO A 13 15.59 18.74 13.54
C PRO A 13 14.59 17.63 13.23
N ALA A 14 13.85 17.18 14.25
CA ALA A 14 12.77 16.20 14.10
C ALA A 14 11.72 16.65 13.07
N PRO A 15 11.06 15.71 12.35
CA PRO A 15 10.04 16.07 11.39
C PRO A 15 8.86 16.76 12.07
N ARG A 16 8.44 17.91 11.54
CA ARG A 16 7.25 18.63 12.01
C ARG A 16 5.99 17.84 11.66
N PHE A 17 4.89 18.11 12.34
CA PHE A 17 3.60 17.44 12.10
C PHE A 17 3.18 17.46 10.63
N PHE A 18 3.30 18.60 9.95
CA PHE A 18 2.95 18.72 8.52
C PHE A 18 3.81 17.83 7.60
N HIS A 19 5.10 17.63 7.91
CA HIS A 19 5.94 16.70 7.15
C HIS A 19 5.41 15.26 7.25
N ARG A 20 4.99 14.86 8.46
CA ARG A 20 4.40 13.53 8.69
C ARG A 20 3.06 13.39 8.00
N LEU A 21 2.16 14.36 8.15
CA LEU A 21 0.83 14.32 7.54
C LEU A 21 0.90 14.22 6.01
N PHE A 22 1.74 15.06 5.40
CA PHE A 22 1.95 15.02 3.95
C PHE A 22 2.56 13.68 3.51
N PHE A 23 3.52 13.16 4.27
CA PHE A 23 4.12 11.86 4.03
C PHE A 23 3.09 10.73 4.13
N TRP A 24 2.20 10.77 5.15
CA TRP A 24 1.14 9.76 5.31
C TRP A 24 0.18 9.76 4.14
N PHE A 25 -0.23 10.94 3.71
CA PHE A 25 -1.09 11.07 2.53
C PHE A 25 -0.41 10.53 1.27
N PHE A 26 0.85 10.86 1.07
CA PHE A 26 1.64 10.38 -0.06
C PHE A 26 1.81 8.86 -0.04
N LEU A 27 2.18 8.28 1.10
CA LEU A 27 2.32 6.83 1.26
C LEU A 27 0.98 6.10 1.03
N ALA A 28 -0.11 6.64 1.57
CA ALA A 28 -1.46 6.13 1.33
C ALA A 28 -1.83 6.16 -0.16
N THR A 29 -1.50 7.26 -0.84
CA THR A 29 -1.74 7.40 -2.29
C THR A 29 -0.98 6.34 -3.09
N ILE A 30 0.31 6.12 -2.82
CA ILE A 30 1.08 5.08 -3.52
C ILE A 30 0.51 3.69 -3.23
N ALA A 31 0.15 3.42 -1.96
CA ALA A 31 -0.40 2.13 -1.56
C ALA A 31 -1.74 1.82 -2.24
N MET A 32 -2.52 2.84 -2.56
CA MET A 32 -3.78 2.72 -3.29
C MET A 32 -3.58 2.65 -4.81
N VAL A 33 -2.71 3.50 -5.36
CA VAL A 33 -2.53 3.60 -6.82
C VAL A 33 -1.99 2.32 -7.42
N LEU A 34 -1.04 1.67 -6.78
CA LEU A 34 -0.45 0.45 -7.33
C LEU A 34 -1.49 -0.69 -7.50
N PRO A 35 -2.35 -1.00 -6.51
CA PRO A 35 -3.37 -2.03 -6.70
C PRO A 35 -4.61 -1.55 -7.46
N GLU A 36 -5.09 -0.30 -7.29
CA GLU A 36 -6.37 0.14 -7.84
C GLU A 36 -6.26 0.77 -9.23
N VAL A 37 -5.35 1.74 -9.39
CA VAL A 37 -5.19 2.44 -10.67
C VAL A 37 -4.55 1.53 -11.71
N VAL A 38 -3.50 0.79 -11.31
CA VAL A 38 -2.80 -0.13 -12.21
C VAL A 38 -3.69 -1.30 -12.66
N THR A 39 -4.62 -1.72 -11.81
CA THR A 39 -5.59 -2.77 -12.16
C THR A 39 -6.87 -2.21 -12.81
N LEU A 40 -6.97 -0.90 -12.96
CA LEU A 40 -8.15 -0.20 -13.49
C LEU A 40 -9.45 -0.49 -12.70
N ASN A 41 -9.34 -0.82 -11.41
CA ASN A 41 -10.52 -0.98 -10.55
C ASN A 41 -11.11 0.39 -10.19
N ASP A 42 -10.24 1.34 -9.81
CA ASP A 42 -10.59 2.76 -9.62
C ASP A 42 -9.51 3.61 -10.31
N PRO A 43 -9.70 3.95 -11.59
CA PRO A 43 -8.66 4.62 -12.38
C PRO A 43 -8.30 6.02 -11.90
N ILE A 44 -9.25 6.73 -11.28
CA ILE A 44 -9.06 8.10 -10.79
C ILE A 44 -9.60 8.21 -9.36
N PRO A 45 -8.98 7.54 -8.37
CA PRO A 45 -9.52 7.44 -7.02
C PRO A 45 -9.63 8.79 -6.30
N TRP A 46 -8.80 9.77 -6.64
CA TRP A 46 -8.89 11.13 -6.08
C TRP A 46 -10.05 11.97 -6.66
N ALA A 47 -10.64 11.55 -7.77
CA ALA A 47 -11.81 12.18 -8.37
C ALA A 47 -13.10 11.41 -8.06
N SER A 48 -13.01 10.22 -7.48
CA SER A 48 -14.15 9.37 -7.14
C SER A 48 -14.52 9.46 -5.66
N ALA A 49 -15.82 9.43 -5.36
CA ALA A 49 -16.29 9.30 -3.97
C ALA A 49 -15.81 7.97 -3.36
N MET A 50 -15.75 6.91 -4.15
CA MET A 50 -15.28 5.59 -3.74
C MET A 50 -13.81 5.62 -3.31
N GLY A 51 -12.94 6.32 -4.04
CA GLY A 51 -11.54 6.48 -3.68
C GLY A 51 -11.35 7.15 -2.32
N TRP A 52 -12.14 8.19 -2.01
CA TRP A 52 -12.07 8.88 -0.72
C TRP A 52 -12.73 8.11 0.42
N GLN A 53 -13.85 7.45 0.17
CA GLN A 53 -14.60 6.73 1.21
C GLN A 53 -14.06 5.33 1.49
N LEU A 54 -13.56 4.65 0.47
CA LEU A 54 -13.03 3.29 0.57
C LEU A 54 -11.52 3.23 0.35
N GLY A 55 -11.02 3.73 -0.78
CA GLY A 55 -9.64 3.57 -1.19
C GLY A 55 -8.64 4.12 -0.17
N TYR A 56 -8.71 5.41 0.15
CA TYR A 56 -7.80 6.02 1.13
C TYR A 56 -7.90 5.41 2.53
N PRO A 57 -9.09 5.19 3.12
CA PRO A 57 -9.18 4.51 4.41
C PRO A 57 -8.65 3.08 4.38
N ILE A 58 -9.02 2.28 3.38
CA ILE A 58 -8.56 0.89 3.31
C ILE A 58 -7.03 0.84 3.14
N TYR A 59 -6.50 1.44 2.08
CA TYR A 59 -5.06 1.35 1.79
C TYR A 59 -4.22 2.19 2.75
N GLY A 60 -4.63 3.43 2.99
CA GLY A 60 -3.86 4.38 3.78
C GLY A 60 -3.79 4.02 5.26
N LEU A 61 -4.92 3.72 5.90
CA LEU A 61 -4.92 3.37 7.32
C LEU A 61 -4.16 2.07 7.57
N HIS A 62 -4.30 1.06 6.69
CA HIS A 62 -3.58 -0.20 6.84
C HIS A 62 -2.07 -0.04 6.71
N ILE A 63 -1.59 0.60 5.64
CA ILE A 63 -0.15 0.77 5.47
C ILE A 63 0.45 1.58 6.62
N LEU A 64 -0.24 2.63 7.07
CA LEU A 64 0.23 3.45 8.18
C LEU A 64 0.21 2.70 9.52
N ALA A 65 -0.86 1.96 9.82
CA ALA A 65 -0.99 1.19 11.04
C ALA A 65 0.05 0.06 11.11
N LEU A 66 0.12 -0.74 10.05
CA LEU A 66 1.00 -1.91 9.99
C LEU A 66 2.48 -1.52 9.90
N ALA A 67 2.84 -0.53 9.08
CA ALA A 67 4.20 -0.04 9.01
C ALA A 67 4.62 0.64 10.32
N GLY A 68 3.75 1.49 10.90
CA GLY A 68 4.00 2.11 12.21
C GLY A 68 4.26 1.09 13.31
N LEU A 69 3.55 -0.06 13.29
CA LEU A 69 3.78 -1.16 14.23
C LEU A 69 5.07 -1.92 13.93
N MET A 70 5.31 -2.27 12.67
CA MET A 70 6.47 -3.05 12.23
C MET A 70 7.78 -2.34 12.56
N PHE A 71 7.87 -1.03 12.30
CA PHE A 71 9.10 -0.26 12.54
C PHE A 71 9.43 -0.01 14.02
N ARG A 72 8.52 -0.35 14.95
CA ARG A 72 8.81 -0.30 16.40
C ARG A 72 9.79 -1.37 16.86
N LYS A 73 9.89 -2.47 16.12
CA LYS A 73 10.78 -3.60 16.43
C LYS A 73 11.87 -3.72 15.36
N PRO A 74 12.98 -4.39 15.65
CA PRO A 74 13.93 -4.75 14.61
C PRO A 74 13.22 -5.53 13.50
N ILE A 75 13.32 -5.06 12.27
CA ILE A 75 12.68 -5.73 11.14
C ILE A 75 13.44 -7.02 10.86
N GLY A 76 12.77 -8.16 10.98
CA GLY A 76 13.36 -9.49 10.85
C GLY A 76 13.67 -9.95 9.41
N GLY A 77 13.55 -9.07 8.39
CA GLY A 77 13.80 -9.41 6.99
C GLY A 77 12.54 -9.45 6.12
N PHE A 78 12.66 -9.97 4.90
CA PHE A 78 11.58 -9.99 3.90
C PHE A 78 10.34 -10.78 4.37
N ALA A 79 10.54 -11.88 5.10
CA ALA A 79 9.43 -12.67 5.63
C ALA A 79 8.51 -11.86 6.56
N VAL A 80 9.07 -10.97 7.36
CA VAL A 80 8.29 -10.09 8.24
C VAL A 80 7.49 -9.07 7.43
N LEU A 81 8.10 -8.49 6.39
CA LEU A 81 7.38 -7.60 5.46
C LEU A 81 6.22 -8.31 4.77
N LEU A 82 6.46 -9.55 4.32
CA LEU A 82 5.44 -10.37 3.68
C LEU A 82 4.32 -10.72 4.66
N ALA A 83 4.63 -11.02 5.92
CA ALA A 83 3.64 -11.28 6.95
C ALA A 83 2.76 -10.06 7.23
N TYR A 84 3.35 -8.87 7.39
CA TYR A 84 2.56 -7.65 7.57
C TYR A 84 1.72 -7.29 6.33
N GLY A 85 2.28 -7.48 5.14
CA GLY A 85 1.52 -7.35 3.89
C GLY A 85 0.40 -8.37 3.77
N GLY A 86 0.64 -9.62 4.21
CA GLY A 86 -0.38 -10.68 4.28
C GLY A 86 -1.52 -10.34 5.25
N LEU A 87 -1.23 -9.71 6.40
CA LEU A 87 -2.29 -9.19 7.29
C LEU A 87 -3.17 -8.17 6.58
N PHE A 88 -2.58 -7.27 5.79
CA PHE A 88 -3.36 -6.37 4.95
C PHE A 88 -4.19 -7.14 3.90
N GLY A 89 -3.56 -8.07 3.20
CA GLY A 89 -4.23 -8.90 2.20
C GLY A 89 -5.37 -9.75 2.77
N LEU A 90 -5.24 -10.25 4.00
CA LEU A 90 -6.33 -10.96 4.70
C LEU A 90 -7.54 -10.05 4.92
N TYR A 91 -7.31 -8.81 5.30
CA TYR A 91 -8.42 -7.89 5.49
C TYR A 91 -9.09 -7.54 4.16
N GLU A 92 -8.35 -7.03 3.19
CA GLU A 92 -8.91 -6.54 1.94
C GLU A 92 -9.33 -7.69 1.02
N GLY A 93 -8.47 -8.68 0.81
CA GLY A 93 -8.74 -9.79 -0.11
C GLY A 93 -9.71 -10.82 0.45
N TYR A 94 -9.65 -11.13 1.75
CA TYR A 94 -10.51 -12.15 2.34
C TYR A 94 -11.76 -11.57 3.00
N MET A 95 -11.61 -10.62 3.94
CA MET A 95 -12.78 -10.09 4.64
C MET A 95 -13.67 -9.27 3.72
N ILE A 96 -13.13 -8.30 2.99
CA ILE A 96 -13.95 -7.43 2.14
C ILE A 96 -14.48 -8.20 0.94
N LYS A 97 -13.62 -8.85 0.17
CA LYS A 97 -14.00 -9.45 -1.12
C LYS A 97 -14.63 -10.83 -1.02
N GLN A 98 -14.30 -11.63 0.02
CA GLN A 98 -14.83 -12.98 0.14
C GLN A 98 -15.93 -13.12 1.20
N LEU A 99 -15.77 -12.49 2.39
CA LEU A 99 -16.73 -12.63 3.47
C LEU A 99 -17.85 -11.59 3.41
N TRP A 100 -17.52 -10.32 3.11
CA TRP A 100 -18.49 -9.23 3.17
C TRP A 100 -19.15 -8.94 1.84
N ASN A 101 -18.46 -9.18 0.74
CA ASN A 101 -19.00 -9.00 -0.60
C ASN A 101 -18.47 -10.06 -1.58
N PRO A 102 -18.95 -11.33 -1.48
CA PRO A 102 -18.46 -12.45 -2.29
C PRO A 102 -18.73 -12.27 -3.79
N ASN A 103 -19.68 -11.40 -4.15
CA ASN A 103 -20.03 -11.12 -5.53
C ASN A 103 -19.31 -9.91 -6.12
N TRP A 104 -18.36 -9.29 -5.38
CA TRP A 104 -17.66 -8.12 -5.85
C TRP A 104 -16.79 -8.42 -7.08
N GLY A 105 -17.36 -8.19 -8.26
CA GLY A 105 -16.64 -8.10 -9.54
C GLY A 105 -15.88 -9.35 -10.00
N THR A 106 -16.02 -10.47 -9.31
CA THR A 106 -15.34 -11.70 -9.66
C THR A 106 -16.29 -12.64 -10.38
N GLU A 107 -16.21 -12.64 -11.69
CA GLU A 107 -16.64 -13.82 -12.44
C GLU A 107 -15.88 -15.04 -11.88
N GLN A 108 -16.54 -16.18 -11.77
CA GLN A 108 -16.02 -17.41 -11.14
C GLN A 108 -14.90 -18.06 -11.96
N ALA A 109 -13.96 -17.26 -12.45
CA ALA A 109 -12.95 -17.66 -13.42
C ALA A 109 -12.03 -18.79 -12.92
N TRP A 110 -11.90 -18.98 -11.59
CA TRP A 110 -10.89 -19.87 -11.03
C TRP A 110 -11.46 -20.92 -10.07
N GLY A 111 -12.76 -21.18 -10.18
CA GLY A 111 -13.47 -22.17 -9.39
C GLY A 111 -13.75 -21.76 -7.95
N THR A 112 -14.84 -22.31 -7.40
CA THR A 112 -15.29 -22.08 -6.02
C THR A 112 -15.35 -23.38 -5.25
N ILE A 113 -14.96 -23.36 -3.98
CA ILE A 113 -15.12 -24.45 -3.02
C ILE A 113 -15.87 -23.87 -1.82
N GLY A 114 -17.08 -24.35 -1.57
CA GLY A 114 -17.93 -23.86 -0.47
C GLY A 114 -18.20 -22.35 -0.55
N GLY A 115 -18.40 -21.79 -1.75
CA GLY A 115 -18.64 -20.36 -1.94
C GLY A 115 -17.37 -19.47 -1.89
N VAL A 116 -16.21 -20.04 -1.62
CA VAL A 116 -14.92 -19.33 -1.57
C VAL A 116 -14.11 -19.63 -2.84
N GLN A 117 -13.39 -18.65 -3.35
CA GLN A 117 -12.44 -18.79 -4.46
C GLN A 117 -11.00 -18.96 -3.90
N PRO A 118 -10.54 -20.20 -3.60
CA PRO A 118 -9.31 -20.38 -2.83
C PRO A 118 -8.07 -19.87 -3.55
N LEU A 119 -7.97 -20.10 -4.86
CA LEU A 119 -6.82 -19.64 -5.64
C LEU A 119 -6.76 -18.11 -5.72
N HIS A 120 -7.89 -17.46 -5.96
CA HIS A 120 -8.00 -16.01 -5.99
C HIS A 120 -7.66 -15.42 -4.61
N THR A 121 -8.19 -16.01 -3.53
CA THR A 121 -7.88 -15.59 -2.16
C THR A 121 -6.38 -15.70 -1.86
N VAL A 122 -5.74 -16.81 -2.21
CA VAL A 122 -4.29 -16.99 -2.01
C VAL A 122 -3.49 -15.94 -2.79
N MET A 123 -3.86 -15.67 -4.04
CA MET A 123 -3.21 -14.64 -4.85
C MET A 123 -3.38 -13.24 -4.26
N LEU A 124 -4.57 -12.88 -3.80
CA LEU A 124 -4.83 -11.58 -3.19
C LEU A 124 -4.10 -11.42 -1.86
N VAL A 125 -4.20 -12.43 -0.98
CA VAL A 125 -3.68 -12.36 0.40
C VAL A 125 -2.16 -12.45 0.45
N PHE A 126 -1.54 -13.32 -0.35
CA PHE A 126 -0.10 -13.60 -0.22
C PHE A 126 0.75 -12.99 -1.33
N TRP A 127 0.15 -12.51 -2.40
CA TRP A 127 0.89 -11.96 -3.53
C TRP A 127 0.53 -10.51 -3.83
N LEU A 128 -0.70 -10.25 -4.28
CA LEU A 128 -1.06 -8.93 -4.79
C LEU A 128 -0.97 -7.84 -3.72
N HIS A 129 -1.75 -7.95 -2.64
CA HIS A 129 -1.78 -6.92 -1.60
C HIS A 129 -0.47 -6.79 -0.83
N PRO A 130 0.20 -7.89 -0.41
CA PRO A 130 1.51 -7.77 0.23
C PRO A 130 2.52 -7.02 -0.62
N LEU A 131 2.60 -7.33 -1.91
CA LEU A 131 3.57 -6.69 -2.79
C LEU A 131 3.14 -5.29 -3.22
N MET A 132 1.92 -5.14 -3.74
CA MET A 132 1.49 -3.92 -4.41
C MET A 132 1.00 -2.85 -3.43
N ALA A 133 0.30 -3.25 -2.37
CA ALA A 133 -0.27 -2.30 -1.42
C ALA A 133 0.61 -2.04 -0.18
N TYR A 134 1.63 -2.88 0.08
CA TYR A 134 2.45 -2.77 1.28
C TYR A 134 3.95 -2.67 0.99
N ILE A 135 4.56 -3.70 0.40
CA ILE A 135 6.02 -3.79 0.26
C ILE A 135 6.54 -2.79 -0.76
N LEU A 136 5.99 -2.75 -1.97
CA LEU A 136 6.42 -1.82 -3.02
C LEU A 136 6.22 -0.35 -2.64
N PRO A 137 5.07 0.08 -2.08
CA PRO A 137 4.91 1.44 -1.59
C PRO A 137 5.97 1.86 -0.59
N LEU A 138 6.27 1.02 0.39
CA LEU A 138 7.31 1.28 1.39
C LEU A 138 8.70 1.37 0.75
N LEU A 139 9.05 0.43 -0.12
CA LEU A 139 10.34 0.40 -0.82
C LEU A 139 10.52 1.60 -1.74
N LEU A 140 9.51 1.90 -2.57
CA LEU A 140 9.55 3.03 -3.50
C LEU A 140 9.66 4.34 -2.73
N THR A 141 8.89 4.49 -1.65
CA THR A 141 8.94 5.68 -0.82
C THR A 141 10.30 5.84 -0.15
N GLU A 142 10.87 4.77 0.42
CA GLU A 142 12.20 4.84 1.02
C GLU A 142 13.28 5.18 -0.02
N ARG A 143 13.19 4.62 -1.22
CA ARG A 143 14.21 4.84 -2.28
C ARG A 143 14.12 6.19 -2.95
N LEU A 144 12.92 6.72 -3.12
CA LEU A 144 12.69 7.93 -3.90
C LEU A 144 12.59 9.20 -3.05
N MET A 145 12.06 9.07 -1.83
CA MET A 145 11.57 10.20 -1.07
C MET A 145 12.34 10.49 0.21
N VAL A 146 12.85 9.48 0.87
CA VAL A 146 13.46 9.60 2.19
C VAL A 146 14.91 9.11 2.18
N ARG A 147 15.64 9.36 3.26
CA ARG A 147 16.98 8.82 3.44
C ARG A 147 16.89 7.30 3.62
N PRO A 148 17.78 6.50 2.98
CA PRO A 148 17.86 5.07 3.20
C PRO A 148 17.97 4.75 4.70
N GLY A 149 17.11 3.85 5.16
CA GLY A 149 16.97 3.49 6.56
C GLY A 149 16.91 1.99 6.79
N LYS A 150 16.16 1.58 7.81
CA LYS A 150 16.07 0.18 8.26
C LYS A 150 15.60 -0.79 7.17
N LEU A 151 14.70 -0.35 6.30
CA LEU A 151 14.16 -1.21 5.25
C LEU A 151 15.22 -1.56 4.21
N SER A 152 15.96 -0.57 3.71
CA SER A 152 17.02 -0.76 2.72
C SER A 152 18.11 -1.71 3.19
N HIS A 153 18.50 -1.64 4.46
CA HIS A 153 19.55 -2.48 5.03
C HIS A 153 19.11 -3.93 5.27
N ARG A 154 17.81 -4.21 5.27
CA ARG A 154 17.26 -5.56 5.48
C ARG A 154 16.96 -6.33 4.21
N PHE A 155 16.97 -5.65 3.07
CA PHE A 155 16.84 -6.30 1.77
C PHE A 155 18.16 -6.83 1.25
N PRO A 156 18.15 -7.85 0.37
CA PRO A 156 19.33 -8.31 -0.32
C PRO A 156 20.11 -7.14 -0.92
N SER A 157 21.44 -7.25 -0.95
CA SER A 157 22.36 -6.20 -1.39
C SER A 157 22.02 -5.61 -2.78
N ILE A 158 21.39 -6.42 -3.63
CA ILE A 158 20.90 -5.95 -4.93
C ILE A 158 19.93 -4.75 -4.81
N PHE A 159 19.05 -4.74 -3.80
CA PHE A 159 18.11 -3.64 -3.58
C PHE A 159 18.74 -2.42 -2.88
N GLN A 160 19.94 -2.57 -2.33
CA GLN A 160 20.69 -1.47 -1.73
C GLN A 160 21.50 -0.68 -2.76
N SER A 161 21.71 -1.23 -3.95
CA SER A 161 22.49 -0.62 -5.02
C SER A 161 21.64 0.27 -5.94
N LYS A 162 22.31 1.20 -6.65
CA LYS A 162 21.66 1.98 -7.73
C LYS A 162 21.07 1.06 -8.83
N ARG A 163 21.73 -0.08 -9.10
CA ARG A 163 21.24 -1.08 -10.08
C ARG A 163 19.96 -1.74 -9.59
N GLY A 164 19.92 -2.15 -8.33
CA GLY A 164 18.72 -2.72 -7.71
C GLY A 164 17.55 -1.75 -7.66
N THR A 165 17.79 -0.47 -7.39
CA THR A 165 16.75 0.56 -7.48
C THR A 165 16.20 0.68 -8.91
N ARG A 166 17.07 0.70 -9.93
CA ARG A 166 16.63 0.72 -11.35
C ARG A 166 15.85 -0.54 -11.70
N PHE A 167 16.30 -1.71 -11.23
CA PHE A 167 15.61 -2.97 -11.44
C PHE A 167 14.22 -2.97 -10.80
N LEU A 168 14.09 -2.48 -9.55
CA LEU A 168 12.80 -2.33 -8.87
C LEU A 168 11.86 -1.41 -9.64
N LEU A 169 12.35 -0.24 -10.07
CA LEU A 169 11.55 0.73 -10.82
C LEU A 169 11.13 0.16 -12.18
N PHE A 170 12.05 -0.48 -12.89
CA PHE A 170 11.78 -1.10 -14.18
C PHE A 170 10.79 -2.26 -14.02
N GLY A 171 10.99 -3.15 -13.06
CA GLY A 171 10.08 -4.25 -12.77
C GLY A 171 8.67 -3.78 -12.38
N THR A 172 8.58 -2.74 -11.57
CA THR A 172 7.30 -2.10 -11.25
C THR A 172 6.64 -1.50 -12.49
N ALA A 173 7.39 -0.78 -13.32
CA ALA A 173 6.88 -0.19 -14.56
C ALA A 173 6.39 -1.26 -15.55
N VAL A 174 7.14 -2.36 -15.72
CA VAL A 174 6.74 -3.49 -16.57
C VAL A 174 5.46 -4.14 -16.03
N TYR A 175 5.41 -4.39 -14.73
CA TYR A 175 4.19 -4.94 -14.10
C TYR A 175 2.98 -4.02 -14.33
N CYS A 176 3.14 -2.72 -14.10
CA CYS A 176 2.08 -1.73 -14.34
C CYS A 176 1.63 -1.76 -15.81
N ALA A 177 2.58 -1.73 -16.75
CA ALA A 177 2.28 -1.77 -18.17
C ALA A 177 1.54 -3.03 -18.60
N LEU A 178 1.95 -4.20 -18.10
CA LEU A 178 1.27 -5.47 -18.38
C LEU A 178 -0.14 -5.51 -17.79
N SER A 179 -0.30 -5.03 -16.54
CA SER A 179 -1.60 -5.00 -15.87
C SER A 179 -2.58 -4.06 -16.57
N ILE A 180 -2.14 -2.87 -16.94
CA ILE A 180 -2.92 -1.91 -17.73
C ILE A 180 -3.24 -2.49 -19.11
N GLY A 181 -2.21 -2.96 -19.83
CA GLY A 181 -2.37 -3.48 -21.18
C GLY A 181 -3.32 -4.67 -21.28
N SER A 182 -3.42 -5.49 -20.24
CA SER A 182 -4.36 -6.61 -20.22
C SER A 182 -5.83 -6.22 -20.08
N LYS A 183 -6.11 -4.98 -19.68
CA LYS A 183 -7.48 -4.48 -19.42
C LYS A 183 -7.93 -3.39 -20.38
N LEU A 184 -7.01 -2.80 -21.15
CA LEU A 184 -7.34 -1.72 -22.10
C LEU A 184 -8.10 -2.28 -23.30
N SER A 185 -9.31 -1.79 -23.50
CA SER A 185 -10.14 -2.08 -24.66
C SER A 185 -10.08 -0.95 -25.71
N SER A 186 -9.65 0.25 -25.33
CA SER A 186 -9.52 1.39 -26.23
C SER A 186 -8.32 2.28 -25.91
N PRO A 187 -7.76 3.01 -26.90
CA PRO A 187 -6.66 3.96 -26.66
C PRO A 187 -7.00 5.09 -25.68
N SER A 188 -8.26 5.50 -25.59
CA SER A 188 -8.73 6.54 -24.66
C SER A 188 -8.51 6.17 -23.19
N GLU A 189 -8.48 4.88 -22.87
CA GLU A 189 -8.22 4.42 -21.51
C GLU A 189 -6.77 4.64 -21.07
N MET A 190 -5.85 4.90 -21.99
CA MET A 190 -4.46 5.25 -21.68
C MET A 190 -4.32 6.62 -20.99
N GLU A 191 -5.27 7.53 -21.18
CA GLU A 191 -5.22 8.86 -20.55
C GLU A 191 -5.29 8.76 -19.02
N ILE A 192 -6.03 7.77 -18.51
CA ILE A 192 -6.25 7.56 -17.08
C ILE A 192 -4.94 7.22 -16.34
N PRO A 193 -4.19 6.17 -16.75
CA PRO A 193 -2.90 5.87 -16.13
C PRO A 193 -1.88 7.00 -16.29
N LEU A 194 -1.85 7.67 -17.43
CA LEU A 194 -0.95 8.81 -17.66
C LEU A 194 -1.24 9.97 -16.70
N THR A 195 -2.52 10.30 -16.51
CA THR A 195 -2.94 11.32 -15.54
C THR A 195 -2.53 10.93 -14.12
N SER A 196 -2.69 9.66 -13.76
CA SER A 196 -2.29 9.13 -12.45
C SER A 196 -0.78 9.25 -12.22
N ILE A 197 0.02 8.88 -13.19
CA ILE A 197 1.49 9.04 -13.16
C ILE A 197 1.87 10.52 -13.04
N ALA A 198 1.21 11.40 -13.78
CA ALA A 198 1.47 12.83 -13.70
C ALA A 198 1.16 13.41 -12.31
N VAL A 199 0.03 13.03 -11.71
CA VAL A 199 -0.35 13.45 -10.35
C VAL A 199 0.64 12.94 -9.31
N LEU A 200 1.02 11.66 -9.37
CA LEU A 200 2.02 11.10 -8.45
C LEU A 200 3.39 11.76 -8.62
N SER A 201 3.78 12.06 -9.86
CA SER A 201 5.03 12.78 -10.14
C SER A 201 4.98 14.18 -9.56
N ALA A 202 3.87 14.90 -9.72
CA ALA A 202 3.67 16.23 -9.14
C ALA A 202 3.72 16.20 -7.62
N LEU A 203 3.01 15.25 -6.97
CA LEU A 203 3.08 15.05 -5.52
C LEU A 203 4.50 14.73 -5.06
N GLY A 204 5.22 13.90 -5.79
CA GLY A 204 6.62 13.58 -5.53
C GLY A 204 7.55 14.79 -5.64
N LEU A 205 7.34 15.65 -6.62
CA LEU A 205 8.09 16.91 -6.77
C LEU A 205 7.78 17.87 -5.62
N ILE A 206 6.50 18.07 -5.30
CA ILE A 206 6.07 18.92 -4.17
C ILE A 206 6.67 18.40 -2.86
N TRP A 207 6.68 17.09 -2.65
CA TRP A 207 7.32 16.47 -1.49
C TRP A 207 8.83 16.73 -1.43
N ARG A 208 9.52 16.62 -2.56
CA ARG A 208 10.98 16.86 -2.62
C ARG A 208 11.39 18.29 -2.34
N LEU A 209 10.57 19.27 -2.70
CA LEU A 209 10.88 20.69 -2.49
C LEU A 209 11.12 21.04 -1.00
N PRO A 210 10.23 20.65 -0.04
CA PRO A 210 10.46 20.92 1.38
C PRO A 210 11.45 19.95 2.04
N LEU A 211 11.70 18.77 1.46
CA LEU A 211 12.51 17.71 2.06
C LEU A 211 13.88 17.53 1.39
N ARG A 212 14.37 18.54 0.70
CA ARG A 212 15.65 18.53 -0.03
C ARG A 212 16.66 17.51 0.52
N GLY A 213 17.00 16.49 -0.28
CA GLY A 213 18.11 15.58 -0.04
C GLY A 213 17.89 14.44 0.94
N GLY A 214 16.65 13.95 1.11
CA GLY A 214 16.43 12.79 2.00
C GLY A 214 16.73 13.13 3.47
N ARG A 215 16.13 14.19 3.96
CA ARG A 215 16.38 14.75 5.30
C ARG A 215 15.94 13.82 6.43
N PHE A 216 14.86 13.08 6.21
CA PHE A 216 14.24 12.20 7.20
C PHE A 216 14.32 10.75 6.77
N ARG A 217 14.30 9.84 7.73
CA ARG A 217 14.14 8.39 7.50
C ARG A 217 12.67 8.01 7.50
N LEU A 218 12.35 6.87 6.87
CA LEU A 218 11.00 6.33 6.80
C LEU A 218 10.37 6.18 8.19
N GLU A 219 11.12 5.59 9.14
CA GLU A 219 10.67 5.38 10.50
C GLU A 219 10.35 6.65 11.29
N GLU A 220 10.97 7.78 10.96
CA GLU A 220 10.72 9.07 11.63
C GLU A 220 9.40 9.70 11.17
N LEU A 221 9.00 9.41 9.96
CA LEU A 221 7.81 9.94 9.32
C LEU A 221 6.57 9.07 9.57
N LEU A 222 6.74 7.77 9.82
CA LEU A 222 5.63 6.87 10.14
C LEU A 222 4.93 7.24 11.45
N PRO A 223 3.65 6.86 11.62
CA PRO A 223 2.91 7.11 12.85
C PRO A 223 3.58 6.44 14.06
N GLN A 224 3.72 7.18 15.16
CA GLN A 224 4.31 6.71 16.41
C GLN A 224 3.49 7.20 17.60
N GLY A 225 3.59 6.50 18.75
CA GLY A 225 2.94 6.90 20.00
C GLY A 225 1.44 7.18 19.81
N ARG A 226 0.99 8.38 20.19
CA ARG A 226 -0.42 8.78 20.11
C ARG A 226 -0.97 8.79 18.67
N SER A 227 -0.17 9.22 17.70
CA SER A 227 -0.63 9.21 16.30
C SER A 227 -0.88 7.80 15.76
N LEU A 228 -0.07 6.83 16.15
CA LEU A 228 -0.29 5.43 15.78
C LEU A 228 -1.58 4.88 16.44
N ALA A 229 -1.83 5.23 17.70
CA ALA A 229 -3.07 4.85 18.37
C ALA A 229 -4.29 5.43 17.66
N VAL A 230 -4.23 6.70 17.24
CA VAL A 230 -5.30 7.33 16.45
C VAL A 230 -5.53 6.59 15.12
N ILE A 231 -4.46 6.25 14.40
CA ILE A 231 -4.58 5.48 13.14
C ILE A 231 -5.25 4.12 13.39
N TRP A 232 -4.91 3.40 14.47
CA TRP A 232 -5.56 2.14 14.82
C TRP A 232 -7.04 2.31 15.17
N VAL A 233 -7.41 3.38 15.88
CA VAL A 233 -8.82 3.69 16.19
C VAL A 233 -9.59 4.00 14.90
N LEU A 234 -9.03 4.81 14.01
CA LEU A 234 -9.64 5.10 12.71
C LEU A 234 -9.79 3.84 11.85
N LEU A 235 -8.80 2.98 11.85
CA LEU A 235 -8.84 1.69 11.16
C LEU A 235 -9.96 0.80 11.73
N PHE A 236 -10.08 0.72 13.05
CA PHE A 236 -11.15 -0.04 13.70
C PHE A 236 -12.54 0.52 13.38
N ILE A 237 -12.70 1.85 13.41
CA ILE A 237 -13.95 2.50 13.00
C ILE A 237 -14.29 2.18 11.54
N SER A 238 -13.29 2.22 10.64
CA SER A 238 -13.50 1.85 9.25
C SER A 238 -13.96 0.40 9.08
N TYR A 239 -13.44 -0.54 9.89
CA TYR A 239 -13.88 -1.93 9.89
C TYR A 239 -15.34 -2.08 10.32
N LEU A 240 -15.75 -1.36 11.35
CA LEU A 240 -17.16 -1.36 11.78
C LEU A 240 -18.06 -0.79 10.69
N PHE A 241 -17.64 0.31 10.07
CA PHE A 241 -18.39 0.94 9.00
C PHE A 241 -18.53 0.03 7.78
N TYR A 242 -17.45 -0.53 7.27
CA TYR A 242 -17.50 -1.41 6.09
C TYR A 242 -18.19 -2.74 6.40
N GLY A 243 -17.95 -3.31 7.56
CA GLY A 243 -18.63 -4.53 8.00
C GLY A 243 -20.14 -4.35 8.09
N SER A 244 -20.62 -3.18 8.54
CA SER A 244 -22.04 -2.90 8.59
C SER A 244 -22.66 -2.56 7.23
N THR A 245 -21.91 -1.92 6.32
CA THR A 245 -22.42 -1.44 5.06
C THR A 245 -22.32 -2.52 3.97
N LEU A 246 -21.13 -3.09 3.79
CA LEU A 246 -20.89 -4.08 2.73
C LEU A 246 -21.57 -5.42 3.02
N ARG A 247 -21.61 -5.82 4.31
CA ARG A 247 -22.21 -7.09 4.71
C ARG A 247 -23.71 -7.15 4.44
N ARG A 248 -24.43 -6.02 4.52
CA ARG A 248 -25.87 -5.97 4.22
C ARG A 248 -26.20 -6.29 2.78
N GLU A 249 -25.30 -5.92 1.86
CA GLU A 249 -25.47 -6.19 0.43
C GLU A 249 -25.02 -7.61 0.04
N ALA A 250 -24.14 -8.21 0.83
CA ALA A 250 -23.52 -9.50 0.55
C ALA A 250 -24.23 -10.69 1.19
N MET A 251 -25.05 -10.48 2.23
CA MET A 251 -25.81 -11.58 2.81
C MET A 251 -27.00 -11.98 1.92
N PRO A 252 -27.09 -13.27 1.53
CA PRO A 252 -28.33 -13.77 0.96
C PRO A 252 -29.49 -13.50 1.92
N THR A 253 -30.58 -12.95 1.40
CA THR A 253 -31.81 -12.64 2.17
C THR A 253 -32.40 -13.85 2.90
N GLU A 254 -31.92 -15.05 2.61
CA GLU A 254 -32.34 -16.32 3.20
C GLU A 254 -31.64 -16.66 4.54
N LEU A 255 -30.67 -15.85 4.98
CA LEU A 255 -29.90 -16.06 6.22
C LEU A 255 -30.10 -14.94 7.27
N VAL A 256 -31.11 -14.10 7.10
CA VAL A 256 -31.48 -13.05 8.08
C VAL A 256 -32.75 -13.43 8.82
#